data_a296514d38cc500acc628dae0ed45f22
#
_entry.id   a296514d38cc500acc628dae0ed45f22
#
_cell.length_a   1.000
_cell.length_b   1.000
_cell.length_c   1.000
_cell.angle_alpha   90.00
_cell.angle_beta   90.00
_cell.angle_gamma   90.00
#
_symmetry.space_group_name_H-M   'P 1'
#
loop_
_entity.id
_entity.type
_entity.pdbx_description
1 polymer ?
#
loop_
_entity_poly.entity_id
_entity_poly.type
_entity_poly.pdbx_seq_one_letter_code
_entity_poly.pdbx_strand_id
1 'polypeptide(L)'
;MTSGNPHRNRRNGDIIRTMILHLHLVRHGQTYFNRYNRLQGWSNSPLTESGVADAVKAGERLKGLTFAAAYCSDTTRAQQTAEKILDINEAAGNPRPALVTDMHFREQFYGYYEGLDMAMAWYAAGAPHGVKTYNQIVEKFGLGASRDFLKEADPFH
;
A
#
# COMPACT_ATOMS: atom_id res chain seq x y z
N MET A 1 18.29 -68.01 -25.07
CA MET A 1 19.04 -67.47 -23.92
C MET A 1 19.35 -66.01 -24.21
N THR A 2 18.55 -65.10 -23.75
CA THR A 2 18.92 -63.67 -23.64
C THR A 2 18.03 -63.03 -22.62
N SER A 3 18.62 -62.73 -21.49
CA SER A 3 17.99 -62.07 -20.36
C SER A 3 17.77 -60.59 -20.64
N GLY A 4 16.55 -60.18 -20.76
CA GLY A 4 16.16 -58.76 -20.79
C GLY A 4 16.07 -58.19 -19.39
N ASN A 5 16.85 -57.17 -19.10
CA ASN A 5 16.86 -56.42 -17.88
C ASN A 5 15.78 -55.29 -17.98
N PRO A 6 14.76 -55.24 -17.12
CA PRO A 6 13.80 -54.14 -17.14
C PRO A 6 14.42 -52.92 -16.43
N HIS A 7 14.77 -51.90 -17.17
CA HIS A 7 15.11 -50.58 -16.63
C HIS A 7 13.93 -50.02 -15.81
N ARG A 8 14.12 -50.01 -14.52
CA ARG A 8 13.23 -49.38 -13.54
C ARG A 8 13.32 -47.88 -13.70
N ASN A 9 12.39 -47.34 -14.45
CA ASN A 9 12.21 -45.87 -14.60
C ASN A 9 11.73 -45.31 -13.26
N ARG A 10 12.64 -44.80 -12.43
CA ARG A 10 12.30 -44.03 -11.24
C ARG A 10 11.78 -42.71 -11.72
N ARG A 11 10.47 -42.54 -11.74
CA ARG A 11 9.84 -41.22 -11.82
C ARG A 11 10.24 -40.47 -10.53
N ASN A 12 11.11 -39.49 -10.67
CA ASN A 12 11.32 -38.48 -9.64
C ASN A 12 9.97 -37.82 -9.43
N GLY A 13 9.31 -38.13 -8.33
CA GLY A 13 8.14 -37.40 -7.87
C GLY A 13 8.64 -36.00 -7.48
N ASP A 14 8.35 -35.00 -8.30
CA ASP A 14 8.54 -33.61 -7.95
C ASP A 14 7.74 -33.34 -6.67
N ILE A 15 8.46 -33.23 -5.55
CA ILE A 15 7.86 -32.77 -4.29
C ILE A 15 7.54 -31.30 -4.50
N ILE A 16 6.28 -30.97 -4.84
CA ILE A 16 5.78 -29.60 -4.81
C ILE A 16 5.89 -29.12 -3.37
N ARG A 17 6.95 -28.39 -3.05
CA ARG A 17 7.04 -27.70 -1.76
C ARG A 17 6.08 -26.51 -1.80
N THR A 18 4.95 -26.66 -1.14
CA THR A 18 4.05 -25.52 -0.91
C THR A 18 4.76 -24.53 -0.02
N MET A 19 5.08 -23.37 -0.56
CA MET A 19 5.64 -22.25 0.21
C MET A 19 4.48 -21.36 0.64
N ILE A 20 4.38 -21.07 1.94
CA ILE A 20 3.41 -20.15 2.50
C ILE A 20 4.10 -18.80 2.64
N LEU A 21 3.51 -17.75 2.02
CA LEU A 21 3.96 -16.37 2.16
C LEU A 21 2.99 -15.62 3.08
N HIS A 22 3.53 -15.03 4.15
CA HIS A 22 2.79 -14.13 5.03
C HIS A 22 3.08 -12.68 4.65
N LEU A 23 2.05 -11.95 4.22
CA LEU A 23 2.13 -10.53 3.88
C LEU A 23 1.51 -9.69 5.00
N HIS A 24 2.27 -8.73 5.52
CA HIS A 24 1.81 -7.74 6.48
C HIS A 24 1.64 -6.40 5.75
N LEU A 25 0.40 -6.00 5.49
CA LEU A 25 0.06 -4.74 4.82
C LEU A 25 -0.22 -3.68 5.88
N VAL A 26 0.57 -2.61 5.87
CA VAL A 26 0.45 -1.52 6.83
C VAL A 26 0.21 -0.22 6.07
N ARG A 27 -0.91 0.47 6.39
CA ARG A 27 -1.14 1.82 5.90
C ARG A 27 -0.41 2.82 6.80
N HIS A 28 0.15 3.88 6.19
CA HIS A 28 0.75 4.98 6.94
C HIS A 28 -0.26 5.66 7.89
N GLY A 29 0.24 6.25 8.98
CA GLY A 29 -0.55 7.02 9.92
C GLY A 29 -0.98 8.38 9.35
N GLN A 30 -1.61 9.23 10.18
CA GLN A 30 -2.07 10.55 9.78
C GLN A 30 -0.92 11.42 9.28
N THR A 31 -1.12 12.07 8.12
CA THR A 31 -0.25 13.11 7.58
C THR A 31 -0.84 14.51 7.80
N TYR A 32 -0.06 15.58 7.58
CA TYR A 32 -0.60 16.93 7.60
C TYR A 32 -1.66 17.15 6.52
N PHE A 33 -1.52 16.53 5.33
CA PHE A 33 -2.57 16.58 4.31
C PHE A 33 -3.87 15.93 4.79
N ASN A 34 -3.79 14.77 5.45
CA ASN A 34 -4.98 14.15 6.04
C ASN A 34 -5.61 15.04 7.11
N ARG A 35 -4.78 15.69 7.97
CA ARG A 35 -5.26 16.59 9.02
C ARG A 35 -5.99 17.80 8.44
N TYR A 36 -5.57 18.29 7.27
CA TYR A 36 -6.15 19.46 6.61
C TYR A 36 -7.18 19.08 5.53
N ASN A 37 -7.65 17.83 5.50
CA ASN A 37 -8.63 17.32 4.53
C ASN A 37 -8.20 17.50 3.08
N ARG A 38 -6.91 17.25 2.76
CA ARG A 38 -6.38 17.37 1.41
C ARG A 38 -6.19 16.01 0.75
N LEU A 39 -6.47 15.92 -0.54
CA LEU A 39 -6.16 14.74 -1.33
C LEU A 39 -4.65 14.50 -1.37
N GLN A 40 -4.26 13.27 -1.18
CA GLN A 40 -2.85 12.87 -1.10
C GLN A 40 -2.63 11.53 -1.79
N GLY A 41 -2.25 11.59 -3.04
CA GLY A 41 -1.76 10.45 -3.81
C GLY A 41 -0.24 10.52 -3.96
N TRP A 42 0.22 11.18 -5.00
CA TRP A 42 1.64 11.36 -5.27
C TRP A 42 2.25 12.57 -4.55
N SER A 43 1.43 13.53 -4.11
CA SER A 43 1.90 14.64 -3.27
C SER A 43 2.54 14.13 -2.00
N ASN A 44 3.60 14.81 -1.56
CA ASN A 44 4.38 14.40 -0.42
C ASN A 44 4.07 15.27 0.81
N SER A 45 3.66 14.64 1.90
CA SER A 45 3.42 15.26 3.19
C SER A 45 3.87 14.31 4.30
N PRO A 46 4.65 14.79 5.28
CA PRO A 46 5.13 13.95 6.37
C PRO A 46 4.01 13.53 7.33
N LEU A 47 4.30 12.57 8.17
CA LEU A 47 3.43 12.17 9.27
C LEU A 47 3.30 13.31 10.29
N THR A 48 2.12 13.42 10.90
CA THR A 48 1.92 14.21 12.13
C THR A 48 2.48 13.43 13.33
N GLU A 49 2.56 14.06 14.50
CA GLU A 49 2.92 13.36 15.74
C GLU A 49 2.02 12.15 16.01
N SER A 50 0.70 12.30 15.79
CA SER A 50 -0.23 11.17 15.93
C SER A 50 0.03 10.08 14.88
N GLY A 51 0.40 10.46 13.65
CA GLY A 51 0.77 9.50 12.60
C GLY A 51 2.04 8.72 12.93
N VAL A 52 3.03 9.38 13.55
CA VAL A 52 4.23 8.70 14.08
C VAL A 52 3.85 7.75 15.22
N ALA A 53 2.98 8.18 16.14
CA ALA A 53 2.49 7.31 17.21
C ALA A 53 1.75 6.07 16.69
N ASP A 54 1.01 6.19 15.59
CA ASP A 54 0.36 5.05 14.93
C ASP A 54 1.39 4.10 14.29
N ALA A 55 2.47 4.62 13.70
CA ALA A 55 3.57 3.79 13.21
C ALA A 55 4.30 3.05 14.34
N VAL A 56 4.48 3.69 15.50
CA VAL A 56 5.02 3.04 16.72
C VAL A 56 4.11 1.90 17.17
N LYS A 57 2.80 2.11 17.26
CA LYS A 57 1.84 1.05 17.63
C LYS A 57 1.88 -0.12 16.66
N ALA A 58 2.03 0.16 15.36
CA ALA A 58 2.18 -0.90 14.35
C ALA A 58 3.49 -1.68 14.56
N GLY A 59 4.60 -1.00 14.81
CA GLY A 59 5.89 -1.61 15.14
C GLY A 59 5.80 -2.51 16.37
N GLU A 60 5.18 -2.03 17.45
CA GLU A 60 4.99 -2.82 18.68
C GLU A 60 4.18 -4.10 18.45
N ARG A 61 3.16 -4.07 17.57
CA ARG A 61 2.39 -5.25 17.20
C ARG A 61 3.18 -6.26 16.37
N LEU A 62 4.12 -5.77 15.58
CA LEU A 62 4.91 -6.56 14.63
C LEU A 62 6.30 -6.94 15.16
N LYS A 63 6.72 -6.46 16.35
CA LYS A 63 8.07 -6.63 16.86
C LYS A 63 8.50 -8.09 17.10
N GLY A 64 7.55 -9.01 17.26
CA GLY A 64 7.83 -10.43 17.44
C GLY A 64 8.01 -11.21 16.13
N LEU A 65 7.93 -10.56 14.97
CA LEU A 65 8.03 -11.20 13.66
C LEU A 65 9.43 -10.97 13.07
N THR A 66 9.96 -11.99 12.39
CA THR A 66 11.15 -11.84 11.56
C THR A 66 10.73 -11.60 10.11
N PHE A 67 11.11 -10.45 9.57
CA PHE A 67 10.79 -10.09 8.18
C PHE A 67 11.89 -10.58 7.24
N ALA A 68 11.49 -11.29 6.16
CA ALA A 68 12.40 -11.66 5.09
C ALA A 68 12.69 -10.50 4.13
N ALA A 69 11.75 -9.57 3.98
CA ALA A 69 11.86 -8.39 3.12
C ALA A 69 10.89 -7.30 3.60
N ALA A 70 11.21 -6.03 3.29
CA ALA A 70 10.36 -4.87 3.57
C ALA A 70 10.29 -3.98 2.33
N TYR A 71 9.08 -3.55 1.99
CA TYR A 71 8.80 -2.71 0.82
C TYR A 71 7.89 -1.56 1.21
N CYS A 72 8.09 -0.41 0.62
CA CYS A 72 7.14 0.71 0.72
C CYS A 72 7.18 1.58 -0.52
N SER A 73 6.24 2.52 -0.65
CA SER A 73 6.36 3.57 -1.66
C SER A 73 7.50 4.53 -1.31
N ASP A 74 7.98 5.24 -2.31
CA ASP A 74 9.02 6.26 -2.19
C ASP A 74 8.52 7.59 -1.57
N THR A 75 7.25 7.64 -1.10
CA THR A 75 6.69 8.81 -0.41
C THR A 75 7.19 8.87 1.04
N THR A 76 7.42 10.11 1.54
CA THR A 76 7.93 10.34 2.91
C THR A 76 7.10 9.64 3.97
N ARG A 77 5.77 9.72 3.90
CA ARG A 77 4.86 9.09 4.87
C ARG A 77 5.02 7.57 4.94
N ALA A 78 5.21 6.92 3.79
CA ALA A 78 5.38 5.47 3.74
C ALA A 78 6.75 5.06 4.29
N GLN A 79 7.81 5.78 3.90
CA GLN A 79 9.16 5.55 4.41
C GLN A 79 9.22 5.76 5.92
N GLN A 80 8.70 6.89 6.44
CA GLN A 80 8.66 7.16 7.88
C GLN A 80 7.92 6.08 8.67
N THR A 81 6.83 5.54 8.11
CA THR A 81 6.08 4.45 8.75
C THR A 81 6.90 3.16 8.75
N ALA A 82 7.46 2.77 7.60
CA ALA A 82 8.23 1.54 7.47
C ALA A 82 9.49 1.57 8.34
N GLU A 83 10.26 2.67 8.30
CA GLU A 83 11.47 2.84 9.12
C GLU A 83 11.14 2.71 10.61
N LYS A 84 10.07 3.37 11.08
CA LYS A 84 9.68 3.29 12.47
C LYS A 84 9.32 1.87 12.91
N ILE A 85 8.64 1.11 12.05
CA ILE A 85 8.33 -0.31 12.31
C ILE A 85 9.60 -1.15 12.36
N LEU A 86 10.52 -0.94 11.42
CA LEU A 86 11.78 -1.67 11.35
C LEU A 86 12.71 -1.34 12.53
N ASP A 87 12.78 -0.08 12.96
CA ASP A 87 13.55 0.33 14.15
C ASP A 87 13.11 -0.43 15.40
N ILE A 88 11.79 -0.54 15.62
CA ILE A 88 11.23 -1.24 16.78
C ILE A 88 11.45 -2.74 16.66
N ASN A 89 11.32 -3.30 15.47
CA ASN A 89 11.54 -4.71 15.21
C ASN A 89 13.00 -5.10 15.43
N GLU A 90 13.95 -4.29 14.96
CA GLU A 90 15.38 -4.46 15.17
C GLU A 90 15.76 -4.33 16.67
N ALA A 91 15.20 -3.33 17.36
CA ALA A 91 15.40 -3.16 18.81
C ALA A 91 14.87 -4.34 19.63
N ALA A 92 13.93 -5.11 19.10
CA ALA A 92 13.44 -6.36 19.69
C ALA A 92 14.36 -7.58 19.41
N GLY A 93 15.49 -7.37 18.73
CA GLY A 93 16.49 -8.41 18.45
C GLY A 93 16.33 -9.14 17.10
N ASN A 94 15.43 -8.69 16.24
CA ASN A 94 15.29 -9.28 14.92
C ASN A 94 16.29 -8.70 13.91
N PRO A 95 16.72 -9.47 12.90
CA PRO A 95 17.52 -8.94 11.80
C PRO A 95 16.73 -7.91 11.01
N ARG A 96 17.33 -6.75 10.70
CA ARG A 96 16.70 -5.72 9.89
C ARG A 96 16.84 -6.03 8.41
N PRO A 97 15.76 -6.26 7.67
CA PRO A 97 15.82 -6.37 6.23
C PRO A 97 16.11 -5.01 5.58
N ALA A 98 16.69 -5.01 4.38
CA ALA A 98 16.77 -3.80 3.58
C ALA A 98 15.35 -3.31 3.25
N LEU A 99 15.10 -2.01 3.43
CA LEU A 99 13.86 -1.38 3.00
C LEU A 99 13.99 -1.01 1.51
N VAL A 100 13.15 -1.64 0.68
CA VAL A 100 13.08 -1.35 -0.75
C VAL A 100 11.94 -0.35 -1.00
N THR A 101 12.28 0.79 -1.59
CA THR A 101 11.31 1.80 -1.98
C THR A 101 11.02 1.75 -3.45
N ASP A 102 9.74 1.78 -3.85
CA ASP A 102 9.34 1.75 -5.26
C ASP A 102 8.09 2.58 -5.50
N MET A 103 8.07 3.30 -6.62
CA MET A 103 6.93 4.13 -7.03
C MET A 103 5.66 3.32 -7.32
N HIS A 104 5.78 2.04 -7.66
CA HIS A 104 4.63 1.17 -7.90
C HIS A 104 3.80 0.91 -6.64
N PHE A 105 4.33 1.20 -5.45
CA PHE A 105 3.59 1.15 -4.18
C PHE A 105 2.94 2.49 -3.81
N ARG A 106 3.00 3.51 -4.67
CA ARG A 106 2.29 4.77 -4.41
C ARG A 106 0.78 4.57 -4.45
N GLU A 107 0.07 5.45 -3.76
CA GLU A 107 -1.37 5.68 -3.93
C GLU A 107 -1.65 6.12 -5.38
N GLN A 108 -2.92 6.07 -5.82
CA GLN A 108 -3.28 6.60 -7.13
C GLN A 108 -2.86 8.07 -7.27
N PHE A 109 -2.57 8.47 -8.49
CA PHE A 109 -2.33 9.87 -8.83
C PHE A 109 -3.66 10.59 -9.00
N TYR A 110 -3.82 11.74 -8.34
CA TYR A 110 -5.05 12.54 -8.37
C TYR A 110 -5.00 13.73 -9.34
N GLY A 111 -3.99 13.80 -10.20
CA GLY A 111 -3.88 14.83 -11.23
C GLY A 111 -3.91 16.25 -10.66
N TYR A 112 -4.72 17.09 -11.26
CA TYR A 112 -4.95 18.48 -10.82
C TYR A 112 -5.37 18.58 -9.33
N TYR A 113 -6.03 17.56 -8.80
CA TYR A 113 -6.58 17.57 -7.44
C TYR A 113 -5.56 17.20 -6.35
N GLU A 114 -4.32 16.86 -6.71
CA GLU A 114 -3.25 16.61 -5.71
C GLU A 114 -3.06 17.80 -4.77
N GLY A 115 -3.23 17.55 -3.46
CA GLY A 115 -3.09 18.58 -2.42
C GLY A 115 -4.25 19.54 -2.29
N LEU A 116 -5.29 19.44 -3.11
CA LEU A 116 -6.49 20.27 -2.97
C LEU A 116 -7.43 19.73 -1.88
N ASP A 117 -8.40 20.54 -1.47
CA ASP A 117 -9.42 20.13 -0.51
C ASP A 117 -10.18 18.91 -1.03
N MET A 118 -10.24 17.87 -0.22
CA MET A 118 -10.83 16.58 -0.59
C MET A 118 -12.34 16.70 -0.87
N ALA A 119 -13.07 17.51 -0.09
CA ALA A 119 -14.51 17.66 -0.28
C ALA A 119 -14.81 18.41 -1.59
N MET A 120 -14.00 19.42 -1.90
CA MET A 120 -14.13 20.18 -3.16
C MET A 120 -13.80 19.29 -4.37
N ALA A 121 -12.75 18.48 -4.29
CA ALA A 121 -12.36 17.57 -5.37
C ALA A 121 -13.46 16.55 -5.66
N TRP A 122 -14.00 15.91 -4.63
CA TRP A 122 -15.09 14.93 -4.81
C TRP A 122 -16.41 15.57 -5.22
N TYR A 123 -16.66 16.81 -4.79
CA TYR A 123 -17.80 17.58 -5.30
C TYR A 123 -17.66 17.87 -6.80
N ALA A 124 -16.50 18.35 -7.23
CA ALA A 124 -16.23 18.61 -8.64
C ALA A 124 -16.41 17.34 -9.50
N ALA A 125 -15.88 16.22 -9.04
CA ALA A 125 -16.00 14.93 -9.71
C ALA A 125 -17.45 14.41 -9.75
N GLY A 126 -18.21 14.55 -8.68
CA GLY A 126 -19.55 13.97 -8.55
C GLY A 126 -20.68 14.82 -9.09
N ALA A 127 -20.57 16.15 -9.04
CA ALA A 127 -21.66 17.07 -9.38
C ALA A 127 -22.24 16.88 -10.79
N PRO A 128 -21.44 16.66 -11.86
CA PRO A 128 -21.97 16.37 -13.18
C PRO A 128 -22.83 15.08 -13.25
N HIS A 129 -22.61 14.15 -12.31
CA HIS A 129 -23.30 12.86 -12.24
C HIS A 129 -24.42 12.84 -11.18
N GLY A 130 -24.77 14.01 -10.61
CA GLY A 130 -25.86 14.17 -9.66
C GLY A 130 -25.56 13.67 -8.25
N VAL A 131 -24.27 13.58 -7.87
CA VAL A 131 -23.79 13.22 -6.52
C VAL A 131 -22.74 14.23 -6.06
N LYS A 132 -22.44 14.29 -4.74
CA LYS A 132 -21.63 15.36 -4.17
C LYS A 132 -20.43 14.90 -3.38
N THR A 133 -20.35 13.60 -3.05
CA THR A 133 -19.31 13.06 -2.18
C THR A 133 -18.73 11.77 -2.75
N TYR A 134 -17.52 11.45 -2.32
CA TYR A 134 -16.89 10.17 -2.65
C TYR A 134 -17.80 8.97 -2.34
N ASN A 135 -18.39 8.95 -1.14
CA ASN A 135 -19.24 7.83 -0.74
C ASN A 135 -20.46 7.69 -1.66
N GLN A 136 -21.08 8.78 -2.06
CA GLN A 136 -22.21 8.76 -3.00
C GLN A 136 -21.78 8.28 -4.40
N ILE A 137 -20.58 8.63 -4.84
CA ILE A 137 -20.02 8.12 -6.09
C ILE A 137 -19.87 6.59 -6.01
N VAL A 138 -19.20 6.11 -4.95
CA VAL A 138 -18.94 4.68 -4.77
C VAL A 138 -20.23 3.89 -4.60
N GLU A 139 -21.17 4.39 -3.82
CA GLU A 139 -22.46 3.74 -3.55
C GLU A 139 -23.30 3.60 -4.82
N LYS A 140 -23.37 4.65 -5.63
CA LYS A 140 -24.24 4.70 -6.79
C LYS A 140 -23.60 4.09 -8.05
N PHE A 141 -22.29 4.24 -8.25
CA PHE A 141 -21.60 3.93 -9.50
C PHE A 141 -20.43 2.93 -9.34
N GLY A 142 -20.09 2.57 -8.09
CA GLY A 142 -18.97 1.66 -7.79
C GLY A 142 -17.63 2.39 -7.64
N LEU A 143 -16.64 1.66 -7.10
CA LEU A 143 -15.32 2.21 -6.78
C LEU A 143 -14.57 2.73 -8.02
N GLY A 144 -14.70 2.06 -9.16
CA GLY A 144 -14.04 2.46 -10.41
C GLY A 144 -14.44 3.86 -10.86
N ALA A 145 -15.73 4.19 -10.75
CA ALA A 145 -16.27 5.49 -11.14
C ALA A 145 -15.64 6.67 -10.40
N SER A 146 -15.17 6.48 -9.18
CA SER A 146 -14.51 7.58 -8.45
C SER A 146 -13.25 8.08 -9.17
N ARG A 147 -12.49 7.18 -9.79
CA ARG A 147 -11.30 7.53 -10.57
C ARG A 147 -11.66 8.17 -11.91
N ASP A 148 -12.64 7.60 -12.59
CA ASP A 148 -13.08 8.06 -13.90
C ASP A 148 -13.67 9.48 -13.81
N PHE A 149 -14.55 9.73 -12.84
CA PHE A 149 -15.15 11.04 -12.61
C PHE A 149 -14.13 12.10 -12.19
N LEU A 150 -13.14 11.72 -11.37
CA LEU A 150 -12.08 12.65 -10.99
C LEU A 150 -11.21 13.03 -12.19
N LYS A 151 -10.91 12.05 -13.06
CA LYS A 151 -10.20 12.29 -14.32
C LYS A 151 -11.00 13.16 -15.26
N GLU A 152 -12.30 12.91 -15.45
CA GLU A 152 -13.19 13.73 -16.27
C GLU A 152 -13.28 15.19 -15.79
N ALA A 153 -13.23 15.38 -14.47
CA ALA A 153 -13.26 16.72 -13.86
C ALA A 153 -11.90 17.44 -13.87
N ASP A 154 -10.80 16.75 -14.22
CA ASP A 154 -9.47 17.37 -14.31
C ASP A 154 -9.39 18.24 -15.58
N PRO A 155 -9.13 19.56 -15.44
CA PRO A 155 -9.10 20.45 -16.60
C PRO A 155 -7.89 20.27 -17.52
N PHE A 156 -6.93 19.42 -17.16
CA PHE A 156 -5.66 19.22 -17.87
C PHE A 156 -5.43 17.77 -18.35
N HIS A 157 -6.45 16.92 -18.29
CA HIS A 157 -6.29 15.52 -18.72
C HIS A 157 -6.33 15.36 -20.25
#